data_b9476f82d8c76a3209dd08c2854f7978
#
_entry.id   b9476f82d8c76a3209dd08c2854f7978
#
_cell.length_a   1.000
_cell.length_b   1.000
_cell.length_c   1.000
_cell.angle_alpha   90.00
_cell.angle_beta   90.00
_cell.angle_gamma   90.00
#
_symmetry.space_group_name_H-M   'P 1'
#
loop_
_entity.id
_entity.type
_entity.pdbx_description
1 polymer ?
#
loop_
_entity_poly.entity_id
_entity_poly.type
_entity_poly.pdbx_seq_one_letter_code
_entity_poly.pdbx_strand_id
1 'polypeptide(L)'
;MNYRILLVDNEPDIALGFKMGLEDNGFIVDSFNDPQTALSKFRTGLYDLLLLDIKMPKMNGIEFYQKMKEIDTKVKVCFITASEIYYYKEIAKGLFPVLGIRRLIRKPIKIENLVKELKQELEFINNYNNNNNKYN
;
A
#
# COMPACT_ATOMS: atom_id res chain seq x y z
N MET A 1 -8.39 1.31 17.02
CA MET A 1 -7.82 0.12 16.36
C MET A 1 -6.51 0.47 15.69
N ASN A 2 -5.46 -0.30 15.94
CA ASN A 2 -4.14 -0.04 15.36
C ASN A 2 -3.98 -0.83 14.07
N TYR A 3 -4.09 -0.15 12.94
CA TYR A 3 -3.85 -0.78 11.64
C TYR A 3 -2.36 -1.02 11.42
N ARG A 4 -2.05 -2.17 10.83
CA ARG A 4 -0.68 -2.56 10.52
C ARG A 4 -0.40 -2.43 9.03
N ILE A 5 0.64 -1.66 8.71
CA ILE A 5 1.02 -1.28 7.35
C ILE A 5 2.36 -1.92 7.00
N LEU A 6 2.44 -2.55 5.84
CA LEU A 6 3.71 -2.93 5.24
C LEU A 6 4.11 -1.84 4.25
N LEU A 7 5.20 -1.15 4.53
CA LEU A 7 5.73 -0.09 3.67
C LEU A 7 6.95 -0.62 2.93
N VAL A 8 6.93 -0.56 1.60
CA VAL A 8 8.09 -0.90 0.78
C VAL A 8 8.43 0.28 -0.13
N ASP A 9 9.59 0.87 0.11
CA ASP A 9 10.08 2.02 -0.66
C ASP A 9 11.60 1.92 -0.72
N ASN A 10 12.18 1.98 -1.92
CA ASN A 10 13.62 1.84 -2.10
C ASN A 10 14.43 3.09 -1.74
N GLU A 11 13.78 4.18 -1.35
CA GLU A 11 14.44 5.39 -0.87
C GLU A 11 14.40 5.40 0.67
N PRO A 12 15.51 5.06 1.37
CA PRO A 12 15.50 4.88 2.83
C PRO A 12 15.03 6.09 3.62
N ASP A 13 15.42 7.29 3.20
CA ASP A 13 15.04 8.53 3.91
C ASP A 13 13.54 8.79 3.83
N ILE A 14 12.95 8.55 2.66
CA ILE A 14 11.51 8.71 2.44
C ILE A 14 10.75 7.65 3.23
N ALA A 15 11.19 6.42 3.18
CA ALA A 15 10.59 5.33 3.94
C ALA A 15 10.61 5.61 5.43
N LEU A 16 11.75 6.10 5.96
CA LEU A 16 11.86 6.45 7.38
C LEU A 16 10.91 7.57 7.76
N GLY A 17 10.82 8.62 6.95
CA GLY A 17 9.91 9.74 7.19
C GLY A 17 8.45 9.30 7.23
N PHE A 18 8.03 8.47 6.29
CA PHE A 18 6.67 7.91 6.29
C PHE A 18 6.43 7.02 7.50
N LYS A 19 7.37 6.14 7.82
CA LYS A 19 7.23 5.25 8.98
C LYS A 19 7.02 6.06 10.26
N MET A 20 7.89 7.05 10.51
CA MET A 20 7.80 7.88 11.71
C MET A 20 6.47 8.64 11.77
N GLY A 21 6.08 9.27 10.66
CA GLY A 21 4.83 10.04 10.61
C GLY A 21 3.60 9.16 10.77
N LEU A 22 3.59 7.99 10.18
CA LEU A 22 2.47 7.06 10.32
C LEU A 22 2.40 6.50 11.74
N GLU A 23 3.53 6.16 12.34
CA GLU A 23 3.56 5.67 13.74
C GLU A 23 3.08 6.75 14.71
N ASP A 24 3.43 8.02 14.48
CA ASP A 24 2.93 9.14 15.26
C ASP A 24 1.41 9.28 15.18
N ASN A 25 0.80 8.75 14.14
CA ASN A 25 -0.65 8.77 13.93
C ASN A 25 -1.33 7.45 14.28
N GLY A 26 -0.66 6.57 15.01
CA GLY A 26 -1.24 5.37 15.59
C GLY A 26 -1.15 4.12 14.72
N PHE A 27 -0.48 4.18 13.57
CA PHE A 27 -0.26 2.99 12.75
C PHE A 27 0.92 2.17 13.29
N ILE A 28 0.87 0.87 13.07
CA ILE A 28 2.02 -0.02 13.27
C ILE A 28 2.63 -0.22 11.89
N VAL A 29 3.92 0.10 11.72
CA VAL A 29 4.55 0.10 10.40
C VAL A 29 5.80 -0.77 10.39
N ASP A 30 5.80 -1.76 9.51
CA ASP A 30 7.02 -2.50 9.15
C ASP A 30 7.49 -1.94 7.80
N SER A 31 8.73 -1.44 7.76
CA SER A 31 9.28 -0.76 6.60
C SER A 31 10.47 -1.52 6.02
N PHE A 32 10.46 -1.69 4.71
CA PHE A 32 11.53 -2.36 3.98
C PHE A 32 11.94 -1.53 2.77
N ASN A 33 13.25 -1.54 2.47
CA ASN A 33 13.79 -0.85 1.30
C ASN A 33 14.00 -1.79 0.11
N ASP A 34 13.76 -3.08 0.32
CA ASP A 34 13.96 -4.13 -0.68
C ASP A 34 12.72 -5.02 -0.73
N PRO A 35 12.09 -5.17 -1.91
CA PRO A 35 10.89 -6.01 -2.04
C PRO A 35 11.14 -7.49 -1.69
N GLN A 36 12.31 -8.02 -1.99
CA GLN A 36 12.59 -9.42 -1.68
C GLN A 36 12.64 -9.69 -0.18
N THR A 37 13.25 -8.78 0.58
CA THR A 37 13.26 -8.87 2.05
C THR A 37 11.85 -8.76 2.61
N ALA A 38 11.05 -7.82 2.08
CA ALA A 38 9.66 -7.67 2.48
C ALA A 38 8.85 -8.95 2.20
N LEU A 39 9.06 -9.54 1.03
CA LEU A 39 8.39 -10.79 0.65
C LEU A 39 8.69 -11.92 1.63
N SER A 40 9.95 -12.04 2.06
CA SER A 40 10.37 -13.08 3.01
C SER A 40 9.74 -12.92 4.40
N LYS A 41 9.34 -11.70 4.76
CA LYS A 41 8.73 -11.38 6.06
C LYS A 41 7.20 -11.35 6.02
N PHE A 42 6.61 -11.33 4.83
CA PHE A 42 5.17 -11.26 4.68
C PHE A 42 4.48 -12.52 5.20
N ARG A 43 3.36 -12.32 5.88
CA ARG A 43 2.52 -13.42 6.38
C ARG A 43 1.06 -13.08 6.12
N THR A 44 0.27 -14.08 5.77
CA THR A 44 -1.17 -13.93 5.56
C THR A 44 -1.85 -13.38 6.82
N GLY A 45 -2.67 -12.36 6.65
CA GLY A 45 -3.42 -11.75 7.74
C GLY A 45 -2.63 -10.84 8.65
N LEU A 46 -1.33 -10.68 8.43
CA LEU A 46 -0.49 -9.83 9.28
C LEU A 46 -0.71 -8.34 9.03
N TYR A 47 -0.93 -7.96 7.79
CA TYR A 47 -1.05 -6.55 7.40
C TYR A 47 -2.46 -6.21 6.96
N ASP A 48 -2.92 -5.04 7.37
CA ASP A 48 -4.19 -4.49 6.92
C ASP A 48 -4.06 -3.83 5.55
N LEU A 49 -2.87 -3.27 5.25
CA LEU A 49 -2.64 -2.54 4.01
C LEU A 49 -1.17 -2.56 3.64
N LEU A 50 -0.92 -2.65 2.35
CA LEU A 50 0.41 -2.47 1.76
C LEU A 50 0.53 -1.06 1.20
N LEU A 51 1.60 -0.35 1.56
CA LEU A 51 1.96 0.94 0.96
C LEU A 51 3.22 0.73 0.15
N LEU A 52 3.09 0.72 -1.17
CA LEU A 52 4.14 0.26 -2.07
C LEU A 52 4.57 1.34 -3.04
N ASP A 53 5.87 1.61 -3.12
CA ASP A 53 6.45 2.38 -4.20
C ASP A 53 6.36 1.54 -5.49
N ILE A 54 5.94 2.16 -6.59
CA ILE A 54 5.87 1.46 -7.88
C ILE A 54 7.27 1.23 -8.44
N LYS A 55 8.10 2.28 -8.46
CA LYS A 55 9.42 2.22 -9.09
C LYS A 55 10.48 1.73 -8.11
N MET A 56 10.78 0.45 -8.16
CA MET A 56 11.83 -0.17 -7.37
C MET A 56 12.74 -1.01 -8.25
N PRO A 57 14.06 -1.13 -7.92
CA PRO A 57 14.95 -2.03 -8.64
C PRO A 57 14.51 -3.49 -8.53
N LYS A 58 14.81 -4.29 -9.52
CA LYS A 58 14.57 -5.75 -9.58
C LYS A 58 13.11 -6.15 -9.65
N MET A 59 12.23 -5.56 -8.87
CA MET A 59 10.81 -5.88 -8.85
C MET A 59 10.03 -4.60 -8.54
N ASN A 60 9.15 -4.16 -9.46
CA ASN A 60 8.34 -2.98 -9.21
C ASN A 60 7.19 -3.30 -8.24
N GLY A 61 6.54 -2.25 -7.74
CA GLY A 61 5.48 -2.41 -6.74
C GLY A 61 4.28 -3.19 -7.23
N ILE A 62 3.96 -3.12 -8.52
CA ILE A 62 2.84 -3.85 -9.10
C ILE A 62 3.13 -5.35 -9.12
N GLU A 63 4.33 -5.73 -9.55
CA GLU A 63 4.77 -7.14 -9.52
C GLU A 63 4.80 -7.67 -8.08
N PHE A 64 5.30 -6.87 -7.15
CA PHE A 64 5.31 -7.21 -5.73
C PHE A 64 3.88 -7.45 -5.22
N TYR A 65 2.96 -6.56 -5.54
CA TYR A 65 1.57 -6.71 -5.14
C TYR A 65 0.94 -7.98 -5.70
N GLN A 66 1.21 -8.31 -6.96
CA GLN A 66 0.69 -9.52 -7.58
C GLN A 66 1.14 -10.77 -6.81
N LYS A 67 2.40 -10.80 -6.36
CA LYS A 67 2.93 -11.90 -5.54
C LYS A 67 2.29 -11.95 -4.16
N MET A 68 2.10 -10.78 -3.54
CA MET A 68 1.43 -10.71 -2.23
C MET A 68 -0.02 -11.17 -2.32
N LYS A 69 -0.70 -10.83 -3.38
CA LYS A 69 -2.10 -11.20 -3.62
C LYS A 69 -2.29 -12.71 -3.76
N GLU A 70 -1.28 -13.42 -4.25
CA GLU A 70 -1.28 -14.89 -4.31
C GLU A 70 -1.19 -15.51 -2.91
N ILE A 71 -0.50 -14.86 -1.99
CA ILE A 71 -0.32 -15.33 -0.61
C ILE A 71 -1.51 -14.94 0.25
N ASP A 72 -2.00 -13.70 0.10
CA ASP A 72 -3.13 -13.16 0.86
C ASP A 72 -4.09 -12.45 -0.09
N THR A 73 -5.18 -13.12 -0.44
CA THR A 73 -6.16 -12.60 -1.38
C THR A 73 -6.94 -11.40 -0.86
N LYS A 74 -6.91 -11.17 0.45
CA LYS A 74 -7.64 -10.07 1.10
C LYS A 74 -6.80 -8.83 1.35
N VAL A 75 -5.50 -8.88 1.07
CA VAL A 75 -4.61 -7.75 1.35
C VAL A 75 -4.99 -6.55 0.47
N LYS A 76 -4.96 -5.37 1.07
CA LYS A 76 -5.26 -4.10 0.41
C LYS A 76 -3.97 -3.37 0.06
N VAL A 77 -4.05 -2.46 -0.91
CA VAL A 77 -2.87 -1.75 -1.38
C VAL A 77 -3.18 -0.29 -1.69
N CYS A 78 -2.22 0.57 -1.33
CA CYS A 78 -2.09 1.92 -1.88
C CYS A 78 -0.72 1.99 -2.54
N PHE A 79 -0.68 2.41 -3.80
CA PHE A 79 0.58 2.65 -4.50
C PHE A 79 1.03 4.08 -4.32
N ILE A 80 2.35 4.28 -4.27
CA ILE A 80 2.93 5.61 -4.14
C ILE A 80 4.06 5.72 -5.17
N THR A 81 4.20 6.88 -5.81
CA THR A 81 5.23 7.09 -6.83
C THR A 81 5.67 8.54 -6.91
N ALA A 82 6.98 8.76 -7.07
CA ALA A 82 7.56 10.07 -7.41
C ALA A 82 7.68 10.25 -8.92
N SER A 83 7.53 9.18 -9.68
CA SER A 83 7.77 9.18 -11.13
C SER A 83 6.60 9.75 -11.91
N GLU A 84 6.86 9.98 -13.20
CA GLU A 84 5.88 10.51 -14.12
C GLU A 84 4.58 9.74 -14.07
N ILE A 85 3.58 10.35 -13.47
CA ILE A 85 2.26 9.77 -13.28
C ILE A 85 1.67 9.26 -14.59
N TYR A 86 2.01 9.89 -15.73
CA TYR A 86 1.56 9.45 -17.04
C TYR A 86 2.00 8.05 -17.39
N TYR A 87 3.28 7.76 -17.20
CA TYR A 87 3.83 6.45 -17.54
C TYR A 87 3.12 5.35 -16.77
N TYR A 88 2.96 5.54 -15.46
CA TYR A 88 2.31 4.53 -14.63
C TYR A 88 0.81 4.46 -14.84
N LYS A 89 0.16 5.56 -15.19
CA LYS A 89 -1.26 5.54 -15.56
C LYS A 89 -1.49 4.70 -16.82
N GLU A 90 -0.62 4.84 -17.83
CA GLU A 90 -0.73 4.04 -19.06
C GLU A 90 -0.53 2.54 -18.78
N ILE A 91 0.50 2.19 -17.99
CA ILE A 91 0.73 0.81 -17.58
C ILE A 91 -0.44 0.29 -16.73
N ALA A 92 -0.94 1.13 -15.85
CA ALA A 92 -1.98 0.77 -14.89
C ALA A 92 -3.38 0.68 -15.48
N LYS A 93 -3.64 1.30 -16.63
CA LYS A 93 -4.96 1.30 -17.27
C LYS A 93 -5.55 -0.09 -17.45
N GLY A 94 -4.69 -1.09 -17.72
CA GLY A 94 -5.13 -2.46 -17.86
C GLY A 94 -5.11 -3.24 -16.56
N LEU A 95 -4.15 -2.97 -15.69
CA LEU A 95 -3.89 -3.77 -14.50
C LEU A 95 -4.66 -3.31 -13.26
N PHE A 96 -4.76 -2.01 -13.05
CA PHE A 96 -5.39 -1.50 -11.82
C PHE A 96 -6.85 -1.93 -11.69
N PRO A 97 -7.70 -1.78 -12.72
CA PRO A 97 -9.08 -2.26 -12.62
C PRO A 97 -9.19 -3.76 -12.40
N VAL A 98 -8.35 -4.54 -13.09
CA VAL A 98 -8.36 -6.01 -12.98
C VAL A 98 -7.95 -6.46 -11.58
N LEU A 99 -6.97 -5.78 -10.97
CA LEU A 99 -6.46 -6.12 -9.63
C LEU A 99 -7.27 -5.48 -8.50
N GLY A 100 -8.26 -4.65 -8.82
CA GLY A 100 -9.04 -3.94 -7.82
C GLY A 100 -8.28 -2.82 -7.12
N ILE A 101 -7.23 -2.30 -7.75
CA ILE A 101 -6.43 -1.21 -7.19
C ILE A 101 -7.17 0.11 -7.42
N ARG A 102 -7.30 0.90 -6.36
CA ARG A 102 -8.08 2.14 -6.40
C ARG A 102 -7.27 3.39 -6.10
N ARG A 103 -6.08 3.25 -5.51
CA ARG A 103 -5.30 4.39 -5.06
C ARG A 103 -3.88 4.38 -5.58
N LEU A 104 -3.52 5.48 -6.22
CA LEU A 104 -2.17 5.82 -6.60
C LEU A 104 -1.87 7.20 -6.01
N ILE A 105 -0.91 7.25 -5.10
CA ILE A 105 -0.54 8.47 -4.38
C ILE A 105 0.74 9.03 -5.00
N ARG A 106 0.75 10.33 -5.28
CA ARG A 106 1.92 11.01 -5.84
C ARG A 106 2.81 11.56 -4.74
N LYS A 107 4.11 11.23 -4.80
CA LYS A 107 5.12 11.89 -3.98
C LYS A 107 5.56 13.22 -4.65
N PRO A 108 5.92 14.26 -3.88
CA PRO A 108 5.90 14.30 -2.42
C PRO A 108 4.48 14.47 -1.87
N ILE A 109 4.23 13.90 -0.69
CA ILE A 109 2.96 14.06 0.00
C ILE A 109 3.22 14.38 1.46
N LYS A 110 2.44 15.29 2.03
CA LYS A 110 2.49 15.61 3.45
C LYS A 110 1.94 14.44 4.25
N ILE A 111 2.51 14.20 5.43
CA ILE A 111 2.11 13.05 6.25
C ILE A 111 0.63 13.10 6.61
N GLU A 112 0.08 14.28 6.87
CA GLU A 112 -1.35 14.45 7.17
C GLU A 112 -2.23 13.95 6.03
N ASN A 113 -1.84 14.25 4.80
CA ASN A 113 -2.58 13.81 3.61
C ASN A 113 -2.40 12.32 3.37
N LEU A 114 -1.21 11.77 3.61
CA LEU A 114 -0.96 10.34 3.51
C LEU A 114 -1.83 9.57 4.51
N VAL A 115 -1.84 10.01 5.76
CA VAL A 115 -2.69 9.42 6.81
C VAL A 115 -4.15 9.40 6.39
N LYS A 116 -4.64 10.51 5.84
CA LYS A 116 -6.02 10.63 5.37
C LYS A 116 -6.31 9.63 4.25
N GLU A 117 -5.42 9.51 3.27
CA GLU A 117 -5.58 8.55 2.16
C GLU A 117 -5.64 7.11 2.67
N LEU A 118 -4.74 6.73 3.58
CA LEU A 118 -4.72 5.38 4.13
C LEU A 118 -5.97 5.08 4.96
N LYS A 119 -6.40 6.01 5.79
CA LYS A 119 -7.62 5.86 6.59
C LYS A 119 -8.86 5.70 5.70
N GLN A 120 -8.96 6.49 4.64
CA GLN A 120 -10.08 6.39 3.71
C GLN A 120 -10.13 5.00 3.07
N GLU A 121 -8.99 4.45 2.66
CA GLU A 121 -8.94 3.12 2.07
C GLU A 121 -9.34 2.04 3.09
N LEU A 122 -8.81 2.12 4.30
CA LEU A 122 -9.10 1.15 5.36
C LEU A 122 -10.57 1.22 5.81
N GLU A 123 -11.09 2.43 6.00
CA GLU A 123 -12.47 2.64 6.45
C GLU A 123 -13.50 2.29 5.38
N PHE A 124 -13.21 2.60 4.12
CA PHE A 124 -14.09 2.26 3.01
C PHE A 124 -14.35 0.75 2.97
N ILE A 125 -13.30 -0.04 3.13
CA ILE A 125 -13.40 -1.50 3.08
C ILE A 125 -14.21 -2.03 4.25
N ASN A 126 -13.97 -1.49 5.47
CA ASN A 126 -14.72 -1.86 6.65
C ASN A 126 -16.21 -1.52 6.50
N ASN A 127 -16.52 -0.36 5.98
CA ASN A 127 -17.89 0.06 5.73
C ASN A 127 -18.58 -0.81 4.69
N TYR A 128 -17.89 -1.16 3.62
CA TYR A 128 -18.41 -2.05 2.58
C TYR A 128 -18.72 -3.44 3.16
N ASN A 129 -17.80 -4.00 3.93
CA ASN A 129 -17.98 -5.31 4.54
C ASN A 129 -19.14 -5.30 5.55
N ASN A 130 -19.26 -4.24 6.35
CA ASN A 130 -20.35 -4.09 7.32
C ASN A 130 -21.71 -3.98 6.60
N ASN A 131 -21.78 -3.23 5.52
CA ASN A 131 -23.01 -3.08 4.74
C ASN A 131 -23.41 -4.40 4.06
N ASN A 132 -22.46 -5.15 3.53
CA ASN A 132 -22.75 -6.45 2.93
C ASN A 132 -23.23 -7.47 3.97
N ASN A 133 -22.68 -7.43 5.17
CA ASN A 133 -23.11 -8.30 6.26
C ASN A 133 -24.52 -7.97 6.77
N LYS A 134 -24.96 -6.73 6.58
CA LYS A 134 -26.31 -6.28 6.97
C LYS A 134 -27.42 -6.85 6.11
N TYR A 135 -27.11 -7.23 4.87
CA TYR A 135 -28.10 -7.67 3.88
C TYR A 135 -28.06 -9.16 3.61
N ASN A 136 -27.21 -9.88 4.33
CA ASN A 136 -27.13 -11.33 4.31
C ASN A 136 -27.81 -11.89 5.56
#